data_a45fe70efefc2de49d544176ff7546f2
#
_entry.id   a45fe70efefc2de49d544176ff7546f2
#
_cell.length_a   1.000
_cell.length_b   1.000
_cell.length_c   1.000
_cell.angle_alpha   90.00
_cell.angle_beta   90.00
_cell.angle_gamma   90.00
#
_symmetry.space_group_name_H-M   'P 1'
#
loop_
_entity.id
_entity.type
_entity.pdbx_description
1 polymer ?
#
loop_
_entity_poly.entity_id
_entity_poly.type
_entity_poly.pdbx_seq_one_letter_code
_entity_poly.pdbx_strand_id
1 'polypeptide(L)'
;IKITAHIKYKGGTRIWFACGMRAVEDSLNNQDIVDSLAVRFSAKQEDVLNAVLRQGDELTAARHQLKERTEKLNEFIAAELLGKAEVIGATKLIIDMQKGSSMNELKNLGDMLIRDENVLAMLFGENGDSLVYQLARGRNVKTSMRELIKAVNAAAGGKGGGRDEYAQGSAKITSATDAEGSIESLRGYCRSMLKA
;
A
#
# COMPACT_ATOMS: atom_id res chain seq x y z
N ILE A 1 24.40 -43.98 1.85
CA ILE A 1 23.36 -43.55 0.94
C ILE A 1 22.36 -42.70 1.73
N LYS A 2 22.00 -41.51 1.21
CA LYS A 2 21.00 -40.61 1.78
C LYS A 2 19.96 -40.32 0.71
N ILE A 3 18.68 -40.52 1.02
CA ILE A 3 17.59 -40.04 0.18
C ILE A 3 17.46 -38.52 0.35
N THR A 4 17.60 -37.76 -0.73
CA THR A 4 17.59 -36.30 -0.70
C THR A 4 16.23 -35.72 -1.06
N ALA A 5 15.43 -36.45 -1.86
CA ALA A 5 14.06 -36.07 -2.20
C ALA A 5 13.24 -37.26 -2.71
N HIS A 6 11.93 -37.17 -2.63
CA HIS A 6 11.02 -38.10 -3.28
C HIS A 6 9.74 -37.38 -3.73
N ILE A 7 9.18 -37.76 -4.88
CA ILE A 7 7.91 -37.25 -5.39
C ILE A 7 7.08 -38.39 -5.99
N LYS A 8 5.78 -38.27 -5.92
CA LYS A 8 4.86 -39.16 -6.64
C LYS A 8 4.95 -38.91 -8.16
N TYR A 9 5.17 -39.98 -8.97
CA TYR A 9 5.35 -39.84 -10.41
C TYR A 9 4.78 -41.04 -11.17
N LYS A 10 3.82 -40.80 -12.06
CA LYS A 10 3.24 -41.82 -13.00
C LYS A 10 2.92 -43.18 -12.36
N GLY A 11 2.23 -43.22 -11.23
CA GLY A 11 1.86 -44.46 -10.54
C GLY A 11 2.95 -45.10 -9.69
N GLY A 12 4.14 -44.46 -9.59
CA GLY A 12 5.26 -44.85 -8.74
C GLY A 12 5.78 -43.68 -7.93
N THR A 13 6.99 -43.82 -7.38
CA THR A 13 7.72 -42.80 -6.65
C THR A 13 9.07 -42.57 -7.31
N ARG A 14 9.39 -41.34 -7.66
CA ARG A 14 10.73 -40.92 -8.07
C ARG A 14 11.51 -40.52 -6.83
N ILE A 15 12.70 -41.10 -6.67
CA ILE A 15 13.57 -40.91 -5.53
C ILE A 15 14.89 -40.34 -6.01
N TRP A 16 15.38 -39.30 -5.35
CA TRP A 16 16.75 -38.79 -5.48
C TRP A 16 17.55 -39.21 -4.27
N PHE A 17 18.80 -39.60 -4.51
CA PHE A 17 19.68 -40.00 -3.45
C PHE A 17 21.12 -39.58 -3.73
N ALA A 18 21.89 -39.40 -2.65
CA ALA A 18 23.32 -39.17 -2.69
C ALA A 18 24.06 -40.33 -2.05
N CYS A 19 25.25 -40.61 -2.55
CA CYS A 19 26.12 -41.69 -2.04
C CYS A 19 27.52 -41.15 -1.71
N GLY A 20 28.21 -41.85 -0.80
CA GLY A 20 29.58 -41.51 -0.42
C GLY A 20 29.72 -40.11 0.18
N MET A 21 30.78 -39.41 -0.16
CA MET A 21 31.08 -38.06 0.38
C MET A 21 29.96 -37.04 0.05
N ARG A 22 29.31 -37.15 -1.10
CA ARG A 22 28.17 -36.26 -1.45
C ARG A 22 27.04 -36.33 -0.43
N ALA A 23 26.77 -37.50 0.14
CA ALA A 23 25.75 -37.65 1.18
C ALA A 23 26.17 -37.02 2.51
N VAL A 24 27.47 -37.02 2.81
CA VAL A 24 28.03 -36.34 3.99
C VAL A 24 27.98 -34.84 3.81
N GLU A 25 28.46 -34.34 2.67
CA GLU A 25 28.42 -32.90 2.34
C GLU A 25 26.96 -32.34 2.38
N ASP A 26 26.00 -33.05 1.80
CA ASP A 26 24.59 -32.65 1.87
C ASP A 26 24.07 -32.63 3.32
N SER A 27 24.52 -33.54 4.16
CA SER A 27 24.13 -33.54 5.58
C SER A 27 24.78 -32.39 6.35
N LEU A 28 26.03 -32.07 6.09
CA LEU A 28 26.75 -30.94 6.72
C LEU A 28 26.11 -29.60 6.29
N ASN A 29 25.83 -29.42 4.99
CA ASN A 29 25.17 -28.22 4.51
C ASN A 29 23.78 -28.01 5.14
N ASN A 30 22.99 -29.08 5.28
CA ASN A 30 21.69 -29.01 5.95
C ASN A 30 21.84 -28.68 7.43
N GLN A 31 22.88 -29.22 8.10
CA GLN A 31 23.19 -28.90 9.49
C GLN A 31 23.54 -27.42 9.65
N ASP A 32 24.40 -26.88 8.79
CA ASP A 32 24.81 -25.48 8.83
C ASP A 32 23.60 -24.54 8.66
N ILE A 33 22.64 -24.92 7.81
CA ILE A 33 21.37 -24.17 7.65
C ILE A 33 20.57 -24.19 8.95
N VAL A 34 20.40 -25.37 9.57
CA VAL A 34 19.66 -25.50 10.83
C VAL A 34 20.32 -24.70 11.94
N ASP A 35 21.67 -24.77 12.04
CA ASP A 35 22.44 -24.03 13.04
C ASP A 35 22.29 -22.50 12.84
N SER A 36 22.36 -22.04 11.60
CA SER A 36 22.16 -20.62 11.28
C SER A 36 20.77 -20.14 11.67
N LEU A 37 19.75 -20.97 11.44
CA LEU A 37 18.38 -20.67 11.86
C LEU A 37 18.26 -20.73 13.39
N ALA A 38 18.86 -21.71 14.07
CA ALA A 38 18.86 -21.83 15.53
C ALA A 38 19.43 -20.57 16.19
N VAL A 39 20.53 -20.05 15.67
CA VAL A 39 21.16 -18.79 16.12
C VAL A 39 20.21 -17.62 15.82
N ARG A 40 19.67 -17.51 14.61
CA ARG A 40 18.78 -16.42 14.19
C ARG A 40 17.53 -16.32 15.07
N PHE A 41 16.96 -17.47 15.45
CA PHE A 41 15.74 -17.54 16.24
C PHE A 41 16.00 -17.71 17.75
N SER A 42 17.26 -17.74 18.18
CA SER A 42 17.66 -18.00 19.56
C SER A 42 16.96 -19.26 20.12
N ALA A 43 16.92 -20.32 19.30
CA ALA A 43 16.23 -21.57 19.59
C ALA A 43 17.22 -22.72 19.54
N LYS A 44 16.89 -23.86 20.19
CA LYS A 44 17.60 -25.10 19.96
C LYS A 44 17.26 -25.66 18.58
N GLN A 45 18.14 -26.47 17.97
CA GLN A 45 17.89 -27.05 16.64
C GLN A 45 16.54 -27.78 16.53
N GLU A 46 16.17 -28.54 17.57
CA GLU A 46 14.88 -29.25 17.65
C GLU A 46 13.66 -28.34 17.68
N ASP A 47 13.83 -27.08 18.14
CA ASP A 47 12.76 -26.10 18.31
C ASP A 47 12.70 -25.07 17.17
N VAL A 48 13.64 -25.10 16.23
CA VAL A 48 13.74 -24.12 15.13
C VAL A 48 12.44 -24.04 14.32
N LEU A 49 11.85 -25.18 13.97
CA LEU A 49 10.60 -25.20 13.22
C LEU A 49 9.48 -24.47 13.97
N ASN A 50 9.33 -24.77 15.27
CA ASN A 50 8.31 -24.14 16.09
C ASN A 50 8.56 -22.63 16.24
N ALA A 51 9.82 -22.21 16.35
CA ALA A 51 10.18 -20.79 16.41
C ALA A 51 9.84 -20.05 15.10
N VAL A 52 10.11 -20.65 13.95
CA VAL A 52 9.75 -20.09 12.62
C VAL A 52 8.21 -19.98 12.46
N LEU A 53 7.47 -21.04 12.81
CA LEU A 53 6.01 -21.04 12.74
C LEU A 53 5.42 -19.96 13.64
N ARG A 54 5.87 -19.87 14.89
CA ARG A 54 5.43 -18.85 15.84
C ARG A 54 5.69 -17.43 15.32
N GLN A 55 6.88 -17.16 14.75
CA GLN A 55 7.16 -15.85 14.16
C GLN A 55 6.24 -15.54 12.97
N GLY A 56 5.91 -16.54 12.15
CA GLY A 56 4.94 -16.39 11.07
C GLY A 56 3.54 -15.97 11.59
N ASP A 57 3.10 -16.63 12.66
CA ASP A 57 1.80 -16.31 13.31
C ASP A 57 1.82 -14.92 13.95
N GLU A 58 2.89 -14.57 14.67
CA GLU A 58 3.08 -13.25 15.29
C GLU A 58 3.09 -12.13 14.24
N LEU A 59 3.79 -12.33 13.11
CA LEU A 59 3.80 -11.37 12.00
C LEU A 59 2.41 -11.20 11.38
N THR A 60 1.68 -12.29 11.21
CA THR A 60 0.31 -12.26 10.68
C THR A 60 -0.63 -11.51 11.62
N ALA A 61 -0.57 -11.81 12.92
CA ALA A 61 -1.34 -11.12 13.94
C ALA A 61 -1.00 -9.63 14.02
N ALA A 62 0.29 -9.28 13.98
CA ALA A 62 0.73 -7.88 13.99
C ALA A 62 0.24 -7.09 12.77
N ARG A 63 0.26 -7.70 11.58
CA ARG A 63 -0.29 -7.10 10.35
C ARG A 63 -1.79 -6.88 10.45
N HIS A 64 -2.52 -7.83 11.00
CA HIS A 64 -3.97 -7.69 11.21
C HIS A 64 -4.29 -6.56 12.18
N GLN A 65 -3.61 -6.49 13.32
CA GLN A 65 -3.76 -5.41 14.30
C GLN A 65 -3.41 -4.04 13.72
N LEU A 66 -2.34 -3.95 12.93
CA LEU A 66 -1.96 -2.70 12.25
C LEU A 66 -3.06 -2.25 11.30
N LYS A 67 -3.61 -3.18 10.50
CA LYS A 67 -4.71 -2.88 9.58
C LYS A 67 -5.94 -2.35 10.32
N GLU A 68 -6.38 -3.03 11.37
CA GLU A 68 -7.54 -2.59 12.17
C GLU A 68 -7.34 -1.20 12.79
N ARG A 69 -6.13 -0.93 13.32
CA ARG A 69 -5.82 0.39 13.89
C ARG A 69 -5.78 1.48 12.82
N THR A 70 -5.23 1.17 11.65
CA THR A 70 -5.21 2.10 10.51
C THR A 70 -6.63 2.40 10.01
N GLU A 71 -7.50 1.39 9.93
CA GLU A 71 -8.90 1.57 9.55
C GLU A 71 -9.64 2.49 10.52
N LYS A 72 -9.50 2.28 11.83
CA LYS A 72 -10.08 3.16 12.84
C LYS A 72 -9.54 4.59 12.77
N LEU A 73 -8.24 4.74 12.58
CA LEU A 73 -7.64 6.06 12.40
C LEU A 73 -8.20 6.77 11.17
N ASN A 74 -8.32 6.06 10.05
CA ASN A 74 -8.88 6.60 8.82
C ASN A 74 -10.35 7.03 8.98
N GLU A 75 -11.15 6.35 9.82
CA GLU A 75 -12.52 6.78 10.14
C GLU A 75 -12.52 8.17 10.83
N PHE A 76 -11.63 8.39 11.79
CA PHE A 76 -11.50 9.70 12.44
C PHE A 76 -11.01 10.78 11.48
N ILE A 77 -9.99 10.48 10.67
CA ILE A 77 -9.47 11.41 9.65
C ILE A 77 -10.58 11.74 8.64
N ALA A 78 -11.32 10.74 8.15
CA ALA A 78 -12.42 10.96 7.21
C ALA A 78 -13.51 11.86 7.81
N ALA A 79 -13.90 11.64 9.06
CA ALA A 79 -14.89 12.48 9.75
C ALA A 79 -14.39 13.93 9.91
N GLU A 80 -13.12 14.13 10.26
CA GLU A 80 -12.51 15.44 10.37
C GLU A 80 -12.46 16.17 9.02
N LEU A 81 -12.02 15.49 7.96
CA LEU A 81 -11.95 16.04 6.60
C LEU A 81 -13.34 16.39 6.04
N LEU A 82 -14.34 15.55 6.30
CA LEU A 82 -15.73 15.84 5.93
C LEU A 82 -16.26 17.08 6.66
N GLY A 83 -15.90 17.26 7.93
CA GLY A 83 -16.27 18.45 8.70
C GLY A 83 -15.58 19.74 8.24
N LYS A 84 -14.39 19.64 7.63
CA LYS A 84 -13.61 20.75 7.06
C LYS A 84 -13.82 20.96 5.56
N ALA A 85 -14.66 20.14 4.91
CA ALA A 85 -14.86 20.18 3.47
C ALA A 85 -15.39 21.54 3.01
N GLU A 86 -14.82 22.04 1.92
CA GLU A 86 -15.32 23.26 1.27
C GLU A 86 -16.58 22.94 0.46
N VAL A 87 -17.69 23.57 0.79
CA VAL A 87 -18.96 23.36 0.07
C VAL A 87 -19.05 24.30 -1.12
N ILE A 88 -19.10 23.74 -2.34
CA ILE A 88 -19.23 24.48 -3.58
C ILE A 88 -20.48 23.98 -4.30
N GLY A 89 -21.58 24.75 -4.25
CA GLY A 89 -22.87 24.28 -4.71
C GLY A 89 -23.35 23.06 -3.93
N ALA A 90 -23.57 21.93 -4.63
CA ALA A 90 -23.93 20.66 -4.00
C ALA A 90 -22.73 19.75 -3.69
N THR A 91 -21.49 20.15 -4.05
CA THR A 91 -20.29 19.33 -3.92
C THR A 91 -19.46 19.74 -2.71
N LYS A 92 -19.03 18.78 -1.94
CA LYS A 92 -18.05 18.93 -0.85
C LYS A 92 -16.66 18.64 -1.39
N LEU A 93 -15.83 19.66 -1.55
CA LEU A 93 -14.46 19.55 -2.01
C LEU A 93 -13.52 19.32 -0.81
N ILE A 94 -12.76 18.24 -0.88
CA ILE A 94 -11.72 17.90 0.09
C ILE A 94 -10.38 17.83 -0.66
N ILE A 95 -9.43 18.65 -0.27
CA ILE A 95 -8.05 18.62 -0.76
C ILE A 95 -7.14 18.60 0.46
N ASP A 96 -6.43 17.50 0.65
CA ASP A 96 -5.63 17.31 1.85
C ASP A 96 -4.31 16.59 1.59
N MET A 97 -3.28 16.91 2.43
CA MET A 97 -1.95 16.33 2.41
C MET A 97 -1.76 15.41 3.62
N GLN A 98 -1.64 14.14 3.37
CA GLN A 98 -1.38 13.09 4.35
C GLN A 98 0.12 12.73 4.35
N LYS A 99 0.92 13.36 5.23
CA LYS A 99 2.36 13.10 5.30
C LYS A 99 2.64 11.65 5.71
N GLY A 100 3.57 11.01 5.01
CA GLY A 100 3.97 9.63 5.26
C GLY A 100 3.01 8.57 4.73
N SER A 101 1.91 8.95 4.08
CA SER A 101 0.93 8.00 3.58
C SER A 101 1.33 7.38 2.24
N SER A 102 1.15 6.08 2.15
CA SER A 102 1.28 5.32 0.91
C SER A 102 0.03 5.46 0.02
N MET A 103 0.15 5.09 -1.26
CA MET A 103 -0.98 5.06 -2.18
C MET A 103 -2.15 4.21 -1.67
N ASN A 104 -1.89 3.08 -1.01
CA ASN A 104 -2.93 2.22 -0.48
C ASN A 104 -3.69 2.87 0.69
N GLU A 105 -3.00 3.61 1.54
CA GLU A 105 -3.61 4.35 2.65
C GLU A 105 -4.48 5.49 2.12
N LEU A 106 -4.00 6.26 1.14
CA LEU A 106 -4.80 7.30 0.48
C LEU A 106 -6.05 6.72 -0.18
N LYS A 107 -5.92 5.55 -0.83
CA LYS A 107 -7.06 4.86 -1.42
C LYS A 107 -8.11 4.49 -0.39
N ASN A 108 -7.68 3.88 0.72
CA ASN A 108 -8.61 3.48 1.78
C ASN A 108 -9.34 4.71 2.36
N LEU A 109 -8.62 5.81 2.59
CA LEU A 109 -9.21 7.05 3.07
C LEU A 109 -10.17 7.66 2.03
N GLY A 110 -9.78 7.68 0.76
CA GLY A 110 -10.62 8.16 -0.34
C GLY A 110 -11.91 7.36 -0.48
N ASP A 111 -11.83 6.02 -0.40
CA ASP A 111 -12.99 5.13 -0.44
C ASP A 111 -13.96 5.37 0.75
N MET A 112 -13.45 5.79 1.91
CA MET A 112 -14.29 6.20 3.04
C MET A 112 -14.97 7.55 2.80
N LEU A 113 -14.25 8.53 2.27
CA LEU A 113 -14.76 9.87 2.01
C LEU A 113 -15.89 9.87 0.95
N ILE A 114 -15.75 9.10 -0.12
CA ILE A 114 -16.75 9.03 -1.21
C ILE A 114 -18.01 8.21 -0.86
N ARG A 115 -18.11 7.66 0.35
CA ARG A 115 -19.37 7.15 0.88
C ARG A 115 -20.43 8.27 0.99
N ASP A 116 -19.97 9.51 1.22
CA ASP A 116 -20.80 10.69 0.97
C ASP A 116 -20.82 10.96 -0.55
N GLU A 117 -21.97 10.76 -1.16
CA GLU A 117 -22.16 10.81 -2.62
C GLU A 117 -21.85 12.19 -3.23
N ASN A 118 -21.78 13.25 -2.42
CA ASN A 118 -21.50 14.61 -2.86
C ASN A 118 -20.03 15.04 -2.68
N VAL A 119 -19.15 14.14 -2.28
CA VAL A 119 -17.73 14.45 -2.05
C VAL A 119 -16.91 14.32 -3.32
N LEU A 120 -16.03 15.31 -3.54
CA LEU A 120 -14.87 15.23 -4.42
C LEU A 120 -13.62 15.28 -3.53
N ALA A 121 -12.88 14.19 -3.46
CA ALA A 121 -11.68 14.07 -2.66
C ALA A 121 -10.42 14.05 -3.54
N MET A 122 -9.44 14.88 -3.19
CA MET A 122 -8.10 14.90 -3.75
C MET A 122 -7.11 14.76 -2.59
N LEU A 123 -6.55 13.59 -2.45
CA LEU A 123 -5.63 13.25 -1.37
C LEU A 123 -4.21 13.13 -1.90
N PHE A 124 -3.29 13.76 -1.21
CA PHE A 124 -1.87 13.75 -1.52
C PHE A 124 -1.13 13.07 -0.36
N GLY A 125 -0.09 12.30 -0.69
CA GLY A 125 0.79 11.67 0.29
C GLY A 125 2.25 11.91 -0.07
N GLU A 126 3.03 12.30 0.91
CA GLU A 126 4.47 12.46 0.78
C GLU A 126 5.15 11.22 1.37
N ASN A 127 5.91 10.50 0.55
CA ASN A 127 6.65 9.32 0.97
C ASN A 127 8.08 9.38 0.44
N GLY A 128 9.00 9.85 1.28
CA GLY A 128 10.37 10.13 0.87
C GLY A 128 10.41 11.19 -0.23
N ASP A 129 11.09 10.88 -1.35
CA ASP A 129 11.22 11.79 -2.50
C ASP A 129 10.03 11.69 -3.48
N SER A 130 8.95 11.04 -3.09
CA SER A 130 7.80 10.79 -3.96
C SER A 130 6.54 11.40 -3.39
N LEU A 131 5.85 12.19 -4.20
CA LEU A 131 4.48 12.62 -3.99
C LEU A 131 3.56 11.60 -4.66
N VAL A 132 2.67 11.00 -3.89
CA VAL A 132 1.61 10.14 -4.41
C VAL A 132 0.28 10.87 -4.26
N TYR A 133 -0.65 10.68 -5.19
CA TYR A 133 -1.95 11.33 -5.12
C TYR A 133 -3.06 10.44 -5.64
N GLN A 134 -4.21 10.61 -5.02
CA GLN A 134 -5.43 9.90 -5.33
C GLN A 134 -6.59 10.88 -5.43
N LEU A 135 -7.38 10.72 -6.47
CA LEU A 135 -8.59 11.48 -6.74
C LEU A 135 -9.77 10.51 -6.74
N ALA A 136 -10.83 10.86 -6.04
CA ALA A 136 -12.05 10.07 -6.00
C ALA A 136 -13.28 10.99 -5.92
N ARG A 137 -14.41 10.54 -6.46
CA ARG A 137 -15.67 11.26 -6.38
C ARG A 137 -16.82 10.37 -5.95
N GLY A 138 -17.75 10.94 -5.23
CA GLY A 138 -19.04 10.35 -4.97
C GLY A 138 -19.94 10.35 -6.23
N ARG A 139 -21.02 9.61 -6.18
CA ARG A 139 -21.89 9.36 -7.34
C ARG A 139 -22.57 10.61 -7.90
N ASN A 140 -22.88 11.57 -7.04
CA ASN A 140 -23.57 12.80 -7.41
C ASN A 140 -22.65 13.86 -8.04
N VAL A 141 -21.33 13.70 -7.89
CA VAL A 141 -20.35 14.61 -8.48
C VAL A 141 -20.13 14.25 -9.94
N LYS A 142 -20.33 15.20 -10.84
CA LYS A 142 -20.25 14.98 -12.30
C LYS A 142 -18.84 15.12 -12.87
N THR A 143 -17.91 15.72 -12.11
CA THR A 143 -16.53 15.95 -12.56
C THR A 143 -15.80 14.64 -12.83
N SER A 144 -15.19 14.49 -14.00
CA SER A 144 -14.40 13.30 -14.35
C SER A 144 -13.02 13.34 -13.68
N MET A 145 -12.68 12.31 -12.90
CA MET A 145 -11.36 12.19 -12.29
C MET A 145 -10.27 11.91 -13.32
N ARG A 146 -10.65 11.31 -14.47
CA ARG A 146 -9.75 11.11 -15.61
C ARG A 146 -9.27 12.44 -16.22
N GLU A 147 -10.13 13.46 -16.24
CA GLU A 147 -9.74 14.78 -16.73
C GLU A 147 -9.00 15.58 -15.67
N LEU A 148 -9.48 15.52 -14.44
CA LEU A 148 -8.88 16.24 -13.32
C LEU A 148 -7.42 15.78 -13.05
N ILE A 149 -7.13 14.47 -13.19
CA ILE A 149 -5.76 13.98 -12.98
C ILE A 149 -4.75 14.51 -14.00
N LYS A 150 -5.18 14.90 -15.20
CA LYS A 150 -4.30 15.52 -16.19
C LYS A 150 -3.80 16.87 -15.69
N ALA A 151 -4.69 17.66 -15.06
CA ALA A 151 -4.33 18.93 -14.45
C ALA A 151 -3.40 18.74 -13.25
N VAL A 152 -3.67 17.72 -12.42
CA VAL A 152 -2.80 17.35 -11.28
C VAL A 152 -1.41 16.92 -11.77
N ASN A 153 -1.35 16.06 -12.78
CA ASN A 153 -0.08 15.62 -13.37
C ASN A 153 0.72 16.81 -13.93
N ALA A 154 0.06 17.77 -14.59
CA ALA A 154 0.72 18.96 -15.12
C ALA A 154 1.25 19.86 -14.00
N ALA A 155 0.46 20.08 -12.94
CA ALA A 155 0.84 20.91 -11.79
C ALA A 155 1.97 20.28 -10.95
N ALA A 156 1.92 18.96 -10.74
CA ALA A 156 2.89 18.25 -9.92
C ALA A 156 4.11 17.72 -10.70
N GLY A 157 4.16 17.89 -12.02
CA GLY A 157 5.19 17.28 -12.86
C GLY A 157 5.18 15.75 -12.82
N GLY A 158 4.01 15.16 -12.58
CA GLY A 158 3.83 13.74 -12.30
C GLY A 158 3.25 12.96 -13.46
N LYS A 159 3.00 11.68 -13.18
CA LYS A 159 2.33 10.75 -14.10
C LYS A 159 1.25 9.99 -13.35
N GLY A 160 0.12 9.82 -14.01
CA GLY A 160 -1.01 9.10 -13.41
C GLY A 160 -2.16 8.97 -14.40
N GLY A 161 -3.18 8.23 -14.00
CA GLY A 161 -4.37 8.02 -14.79
C GLY A 161 -5.47 7.33 -13.98
N GLY A 162 -6.60 7.10 -14.61
CA GLY A 162 -7.73 6.48 -13.94
C GLY A 162 -8.99 6.44 -14.80
N ARG A 163 -10.11 6.27 -14.12
CA ARG A 163 -11.47 6.28 -14.68
C ARG A 163 -12.19 7.55 -14.25
N ASP A 164 -13.48 7.68 -14.61
CA ASP A 164 -14.26 8.86 -14.26
C ASP A 164 -14.55 9.00 -12.76
N GLU A 165 -14.62 7.89 -12.04
CA GLU A 165 -14.86 7.91 -10.58
C GLU A 165 -13.58 8.00 -9.75
N TYR A 166 -12.46 7.55 -10.31
CA TYR A 166 -11.23 7.32 -9.57
C TYR A 166 -10.00 7.52 -10.46
N ALA A 167 -8.99 8.23 -9.96
CA ALA A 167 -7.69 8.36 -10.59
C ALA A 167 -6.57 8.42 -9.56
N GLN A 168 -5.39 8.00 -9.95
CA GLN A 168 -4.19 8.00 -9.09
C GLN A 168 -2.94 8.31 -9.89
N GLY A 169 -1.94 8.84 -9.21
CA GLY A 169 -0.67 9.17 -9.83
C GLY A 169 0.45 9.40 -8.82
N SER A 170 1.62 9.68 -9.36
CA SER A 170 2.79 10.02 -8.55
C SER A 170 3.69 11.01 -9.28
N ALA A 171 4.42 11.79 -8.48
CA ALA A 171 5.45 12.72 -8.94
C ALA A 171 6.71 12.57 -8.09
N LYS A 172 7.86 13.04 -8.58
CA LYS A 172 9.05 13.21 -7.75
C LYS A 172 8.99 14.57 -7.06
N ILE A 173 9.25 14.60 -5.76
CA ILE A 173 9.36 15.84 -5.01
C ILE A 173 10.75 16.41 -5.30
N THR A 174 10.80 17.61 -5.87
CA THR A 174 12.05 18.35 -6.11
C THR A 174 12.32 19.40 -5.02
N SER A 175 11.25 19.90 -4.37
CA SER A 175 11.29 20.69 -3.13
C SER A 175 9.95 20.62 -2.40
N ALA A 176 9.96 20.77 -1.07
CA ALA A 176 8.74 20.81 -0.27
C ALA A 176 7.80 21.99 -0.65
N THR A 177 8.37 23.07 -1.12
CA THR A 177 7.64 24.28 -1.58
C THR A 177 6.80 24.00 -2.82
N ASP A 178 7.27 23.11 -3.71
CA ASP A 178 6.55 22.77 -4.95
C ASP A 178 5.27 21.97 -4.69
N ALA A 179 5.24 21.15 -3.64
CA ALA A 179 4.05 20.35 -3.32
C ALA A 179 2.89 21.22 -2.79
N GLU A 180 3.17 22.14 -1.86
CA GLU A 180 2.15 23.03 -1.28
C GLU A 180 1.64 24.07 -2.29
N GLY A 181 2.53 24.65 -3.07
CA GLY A 181 2.16 25.59 -4.14
C GLY A 181 1.33 24.93 -5.24
N SER A 182 1.62 23.69 -5.57
CA SER A 182 0.85 22.88 -6.54
C SER A 182 -0.56 22.58 -6.00
N ILE A 183 -0.70 22.24 -4.71
CA ILE A 183 -1.99 21.97 -4.07
C ILE A 183 -2.89 23.20 -4.08
N GLU A 184 -2.34 24.40 -3.76
CA GLU A 184 -3.15 25.63 -3.78
C GLU A 184 -3.59 26.01 -5.20
N SER A 185 -2.73 25.83 -6.18
CA SER A 185 -3.08 26.01 -7.59
C SER A 185 -4.21 25.06 -8.04
N LEU A 186 -4.15 23.80 -7.58
CA LEU A 186 -5.19 22.79 -7.87
C LEU A 186 -6.50 23.13 -7.16
N ARG A 187 -6.45 23.69 -5.94
CA ARG A 187 -7.63 24.16 -5.22
C ARG A 187 -8.36 25.26 -6.02
N GLY A 188 -7.61 26.23 -6.55
CA GLY A 188 -8.16 27.28 -7.43
C GLY A 188 -8.80 26.71 -8.69
N TYR A 189 -8.14 25.75 -9.33
CA TYR A 189 -8.66 25.06 -10.54
C TYR A 189 -9.96 24.30 -10.25
N CYS A 190 -10.02 23.53 -9.17
CA CYS A 190 -11.24 22.80 -8.78
C CYS A 190 -12.40 23.74 -8.47
N ARG A 191 -12.14 24.85 -7.78
CA ARG A 191 -13.16 25.89 -7.52
C ARG A 191 -13.76 26.43 -8.81
N SER A 192 -12.94 26.68 -9.82
CA SER A 192 -13.42 27.19 -11.11
C SER A 192 -14.26 26.16 -11.86
N MET A 193 -13.85 24.89 -11.85
CA MET A 193 -14.59 23.80 -12.49
C MET A 193 -15.91 23.47 -11.82
N LEU A 194 -16.01 23.57 -10.50
CA LEU A 194 -17.23 23.23 -9.75
C LEU A 194 -18.26 24.36 -9.73
N LYS A 195 -17.88 25.60 -10.14
CA LYS A 195 -18.76 26.75 -10.27
C LYS A 195 -19.35 26.90 -11.68
N ALA A 196 -18.77 26.22 -12.66
CA ALA A 196 -19.20 26.23 -14.05
C ALA A 196 -20.29 25.19 -14.30
#